data_59f96150758e633074152babbbb1c4e5
#
_entry.id   59f96150758e633074152babbbb1c4e5
#
_cell.length_a   1.000
_cell.length_b   1.000
_cell.length_c   1.000
_cell.angle_alpha   90.00
_cell.angle_beta   90.00
_cell.angle_gamma   90.00
#
_symmetry.space_group_name_H-M   'P 1'
#
loop_
_entity.id
_entity.type
_entity.pdbx_description
1 polymer ?
#
loop_
_entity_poly.entity_id
_entity_poly.type
_entity_poly.pdbx_seq_one_letter_code
_entity_poly.pdbx_strand_id
1 'polypeptide(L)'
;MTTPKAIIFSKNQIETLKKYSEQNSPNEACAILFGNNTDEQVIIKEIFLAKNIDESPVNFTISNEELIAAYGSAEKMKLDVSGIFHSHPVSVPHPSSTDKKYMEINPIPWVIFSNINDEFKAYIYNSGIIQIPVKVL
;
A
#
# COMPACT_ATOMS: atom_id res chain seq x y z
N MET A 1 10.70 17.38 2.43
CA MET A 1 10.44 15.93 2.65
C MET A 1 11.37 15.11 1.76
N THR A 2 12.06 14.14 2.35
CA THR A 2 12.98 13.28 1.61
C THR A 2 12.21 12.08 1.05
N THR A 3 12.38 11.82 -0.24
CA THR A 3 11.79 10.63 -0.88
C THR A 3 12.60 9.39 -0.48
N PRO A 4 11.96 8.35 0.07
CA PRO A 4 12.69 7.12 0.40
C PRO A 4 13.24 6.47 -0.87
N LYS A 5 14.40 5.82 -0.75
CA LYS A 5 15.07 5.15 -1.87
C LYS A 5 14.55 3.75 -2.12
N ALA A 6 13.83 3.16 -1.16
CA ALA A 6 13.26 1.83 -1.30
C ALA A 6 12.21 1.59 -0.23
N ILE A 7 11.26 0.70 -0.54
CA ILE A 7 10.37 0.10 0.44
C ILE A 7 10.69 -1.39 0.53
N ILE A 8 10.83 -1.91 1.75
CA ILE A 8 11.35 -3.26 1.99
C ILE A 8 10.30 -4.12 2.66
N PHE A 9 10.05 -5.29 2.06
CA PHE A 9 9.14 -6.31 2.58
C PHE A 9 9.89 -7.61 2.85
N SER A 10 9.33 -8.44 3.73
CA SER A 10 9.72 -9.84 3.83
C SER A 10 8.97 -10.67 2.78
N LYS A 11 9.46 -11.88 2.52
CA LYS A 11 8.78 -12.83 1.62
C LYS A 11 7.38 -13.15 2.13
N ASN A 12 7.22 -13.34 3.44
CA ASN A 12 5.92 -13.65 4.03
C ASN A 12 4.92 -12.51 3.85
N GLN A 13 5.37 -11.26 3.95
CA GLN A 13 4.51 -10.11 3.73
C GLN A 13 4.02 -10.04 2.29
N ILE A 14 4.91 -10.29 1.34
CA ILE A 14 4.55 -10.34 -0.09
C ILE A 14 3.52 -11.45 -0.36
N GLU A 15 3.73 -12.63 0.20
CA GLU A 15 2.78 -13.73 0.05
C GLU A 15 1.41 -13.39 0.66
N THR A 16 1.40 -12.75 1.82
CA THR A 16 0.17 -12.30 2.47
C THR A 16 -0.61 -11.34 1.58
N LEU A 17 0.07 -10.36 1.00
CA LEU A 17 -0.56 -9.37 0.14
C LEU A 17 -1.09 -10.00 -1.16
N LYS A 18 -0.33 -10.89 -1.78
CA LYS A 18 -0.76 -11.62 -2.98
C LYS A 18 -2.01 -12.44 -2.69
N LYS A 19 -1.98 -13.20 -1.61
CA LYS A 19 -3.10 -14.07 -1.20
C LYS A 19 -4.34 -13.25 -0.93
N TYR A 20 -4.19 -12.12 -0.22
CA TYR A 20 -5.30 -11.23 0.07
C TYR A 20 -5.89 -10.62 -1.20
N SER A 21 -5.03 -10.26 -2.17
CA SER A 21 -5.46 -9.76 -3.47
C SER A 21 -6.29 -10.79 -4.24
N GLU A 22 -5.86 -12.05 -4.21
CA GLU A 22 -6.60 -13.16 -4.85
C GLU A 22 -7.95 -13.39 -4.17
N GLN A 23 -7.98 -13.36 -2.84
CA GLN A 23 -9.20 -13.56 -2.06
C GLN A 23 -10.25 -12.48 -2.32
N ASN A 24 -9.82 -11.26 -2.62
CA ASN A 24 -10.74 -10.14 -2.90
C ASN A 24 -11.13 -10.02 -4.35
N SER A 25 -10.42 -10.70 -5.26
CA SER A 25 -10.74 -10.64 -6.69
C SER A 25 -12.20 -11.04 -6.94
N PRO A 26 -12.94 -10.35 -7.80
CA PRO A 26 -12.50 -9.34 -8.78
C PRO A 26 -12.40 -7.91 -8.25
N ASN A 27 -12.55 -7.70 -6.95
CA ASN A 27 -12.48 -6.37 -6.34
C ASN A 27 -11.05 -6.03 -5.93
N GLU A 28 -10.74 -4.73 -5.85
CA GLU A 28 -9.47 -4.27 -5.31
C GLU A 28 -9.37 -4.65 -3.83
N ALA A 29 -8.25 -5.23 -3.44
CA ALA A 29 -7.89 -5.42 -2.04
C ALA A 29 -7.14 -4.18 -1.54
N CYS A 30 -7.20 -3.90 -0.24
CA CYS A 30 -6.46 -2.80 0.35
C CYS A 30 -5.94 -3.15 1.73
N ALA A 31 -4.86 -2.49 2.13
CA ALA A 31 -4.22 -2.69 3.42
C ALA A 31 -3.45 -1.43 3.82
N ILE A 32 -3.20 -1.30 5.11
CA ILE A 32 -2.35 -0.25 5.65
C ILE A 32 -1.06 -0.91 6.12
N LEU A 33 0.06 -0.33 5.73
CA LEU A 33 1.39 -0.89 6.00
C LEU A 33 2.03 -0.13 7.15
N PHE A 34 2.47 -0.87 8.17
CA PHE A 34 3.18 -0.30 9.31
C PHE A 34 4.65 -0.64 9.21
N GLY A 35 5.49 0.32 9.55
CA GLY A 35 6.92 0.07 9.48
C GLY A 35 7.76 1.10 10.19
N ASN A 36 9.05 1.02 9.94
CA ASN A 36 10.02 1.99 10.41
C ASN A 36 10.51 2.79 9.22
N ASN A 37 10.42 4.10 9.33
CA ASN A 37 10.87 5.02 8.29
C ASN A 37 12.23 5.57 8.67
N THR A 38 13.18 5.44 7.74
CA THR A 38 14.46 6.14 7.83
C THR A 38 14.55 7.11 6.66
N ASP A 39 15.58 7.93 6.59
CA ASP A 39 15.79 8.84 5.46
C ASP A 39 16.00 8.11 4.15
N GLU A 40 16.48 6.86 4.22
CA GLU A 40 16.85 6.07 3.05
C GLU A 40 15.79 5.05 2.67
N GLN A 41 15.10 4.46 3.66
CA GLN A 41 14.27 3.28 3.44
C GLN A 41 13.02 3.28 4.31
N VAL A 42 11.99 2.63 3.78
CA VAL A 42 10.80 2.29 4.54
C VAL A 42 10.81 0.78 4.73
N ILE A 43 10.93 0.32 5.98
CA ILE A 43 10.99 -1.12 6.29
C ILE A 43 9.63 -1.53 6.85
N ILE A 44 8.90 -2.37 6.13
CA ILE A 44 7.57 -2.81 6.54
C ILE A 44 7.71 -3.89 7.63
N LYS A 45 7.00 -3.71 8.73
CA LYS A 45 7.01 -4.60 9.89
C LYS A 45 5.70 -5.35 10.08
N GLU A 46 4.57 -4.69 9.83
CA GLU A 46 3.24 -5.26 10.02
C GLU A 46 2.30 -4.83 8.90
N ILE A 47 1.33 -5.67 8.59
CA ILE A 47 0.30 -5.39 7.61
C ILE A 47 -1.06 -5.41 8.30
N PHE A 48 -1.80 -4.33 8.13
CA PHE A 48 -3.18 -4.23 8.60
C PHE A 48 -4.09 -4.43 7.39
N LEU A 49 -4.64 -5.64 7.25
CA LEU A 49 -5.55 -5.94 6.14
C LEU A 49 -6.87 -5.20 6.37
N ALA A 50 -7.29 -4.44 5.38
CA ALA A 50 -8.50 -3.64 5.45
C ALA A 50 -9.55 -4.15 4.48
N LYS A 51 -10.80 -3.78 4.72
CA LYS A 51 -11.89 -4.10 3.81
C LYS A 51 -12.07 -2.96 2.82
N ASN A 52 -12.20 -3.31 1.54
CA ASN A 52 -12.62 -2.34 0.52
C ASN A 52 -14.15 -2.21 0.59
N ILE A 53 -14.63 -1.13 1.19
CA ILE A 53 -16.08 -0.94 1.36
C ILE A 53 -16.79 -0.56 0.07
N ASP A 54 -16.03 -0.15 -0.96
CA ASP A 54 -16.61 0.13 -2.30
C ASP A 54 -16.93 -1.16 -3.05
N GLU A 55 -16.30 -2.28 -2.67
CA GLU A 55 -16.47 -3.56 -3.34
C GLU A 55 -16.36 -3.41 -4.87
N SER A 56 -15.32 -2.69 -5.30
CA SER A 56 -15.12 -2.31 -6.71
C SER A 56 -13.84 -2.90 -7.28
N PRO A 57 -13.85 -3.29 -8.57
CA PRO A 57 -12.63 -3.75 -9.25
C PRO A 57 -11.70 -2.61 -9.68
N VAL A 58 -12.11 -1.35 -9.53
CA VAL A 58 -11.36 -0.19 -10.02
C VAL A 58 -11.16 0.92 -8.98
N ASN A 59 -11.76 0.79 -7.81
CA ASN A 59 -11.64 1.75 -6.71
C ASN A 59 -11.60 1.03 -5.37
N PHE A 60 -11.08 1.71 -4.37
CA PHE A 60 -11.17 1.22 -2.99
C PHE A 60 -11.39 2.38 -2.03
N THR A 61 -12.05 2.08 -0.91
CA THR A 61 -12.20 2.98 0.22
C THR A 61 -12.03 2.16 1.50
N ILE A 62 -11.22 2.66 2.42
CA ILE A 62 -11.07 2.10 3.75
C ILE A 62 -11.98 2.90 4.69
N SER A 63 -12.79 2.21 5.50
CA SER A 63 -13.71 2.88 6.42
C SER A 63 -12.96 3.72 7.45
N ASN A 64 -13.63 4.75 7.98
CA ASN A 64 -13.06 5.58 9.04
C ASN A 64 -12.77 4.76 10.30
N GLU A 65 -13.61 3.78 10.63
CA GLU A 65 -13.39 2.90 11.77
C GLU A 65 -12.11 2.10 11.62
N GLU A 66 -11.86 1.56 10.43
CA GLU A 66 -10.61 0.81 10.16
C GLU A 66 -9.39 1.72 10.17
N LEU A 67 -9.52 2.94 9.63
CA LEU A 67 -8.41 3.91 9.67
C LEU A 67 -8.03 4.25 11.11
N ILE A 68 -9.02 4.53 11.96
CA ILE A 68 -8.80 4.83 13.37
C ILE A 68 -8.15 3.63 14.07
N ALA A 69 -8.66 2.43 13.82
CA ALA A 69 -8.11 1.19 14.40
C ALA A 69 -6.67 0.98 13.96
N ALA A 70 -6.36 1.21 12.68
CA ALA A 70 -5.01 1.05 12.15
C ALA A 70 -4.02 2.03 12.79
N TYR A 71 -4.36 3.31 12.85
CA TYR A 71 -3.50 4.31 13.49
C TYR A 71 -3.28 3.99 14.97
N GLY A 72 -4.32 3.56 15.68
CA GLY A 72 -4.21 3.15 17.08
C GLY A 72 -3.30 1.93 17.25
N SER A 73 -3.40 0.94 16.37
CA SER A 73 -2.56 -0.25 16.41
C SER A 73 -1.10 0.08 16.13
N ALA A 74 -0.83 0.92 15.14
CA ALA A 74 0.53 1.35 14.82
C ALA A 74 1.17 2.07 16.02
N GLU A 75 0.43 2.96 16.67
CA GLU A 75 0.90 3.67 17.86
C GLU A 75 1.28 2.71 18.99
N LYS A 76 0.42 1.72 19.27
CA LYS A 76 0.67 0.71 20.29
C LYS A 76 1.92 -0.13 19.99
N MET A 77 2.16 -0.41 18.72
CA MET A 77 3.34 -1.17 18.27
C MET A 77 4.58 -0.29 18.14
N LYS A 78 4.45 1.01 18.33
CA LYS A 78 5.54 1.99 18.13
C LYS A 78 6.07 1.94 16.70
N LEU A 79 5.16 1.79 15.75
CA LEU A 79 5.45 1.79 14.31
C LEU A 79 4.77 2.99 13.65
N ASP A 80 5.31 3.39 12.50
CA ASP A 80 4.70 4.42 11.67
C ASP A 80 3.66 3.80 10.74
N VAL A 81 2.66 4.58 10.34
CA VAL A 81 1.84 4.25 9.17
C VAL A 81 2.71 4.62 7.96
N SER A 82 3.29 3.60 7.33
CA SER A 82 4.38 3.75 6.37
C SER A 82 3.98 3.57 4.92
N GLY A 83 2.75 3.18 4.67
CA GLY A 83 2.28 3.01 3.30
C GLY A 83 0.85 2.54 3.22
N ILE A 84 0.32 2.63 2.00
CA ILE A 84 -1.01 2.13 1.65
C ILE A 84 -0.81 1.13 0.53
N PHE A 85 -1.42 -0.05 0.68
CA PHE A 85 -1.42 -1.09 -0.33
C PHE A 85 -2.79 -1.22 -0.96
N HIS A 86 -2.83 -1.41 -2.29
CA HIS A 86 -4.03 -1.92 -2.95
C HIS A 86 -3.67 -2.74 -4.17
N SER A 87 -4.61 -3.56 -4.61
CA SER A 87 -4.43 -4.38 -5.81
C SER A 87 -5.17 -3.79 -7.00
N HIS A 88 -4.62 -4.04 -8.18
CA HIS A 88 -5.29 -3.81 -9.47
C HIS A 88 -5.62 -5.18 -10.06
N PRO A 89 -6.85 -5.69 -9.85
CA PRO A 89 -7.18 -7.04 -10.34
C PRO A 89 -7.26 -7.13 -11.85
N VAL A 90 -7.53 -6.01 -12.54
CA VAL A 90 -7.78 -6.01 -13.99
C VAL A 90 -6.90 -5.04 -14.76
N SER A 91 -5.88 -4.46 -14.13
CA SER A 91 -5.00 -3.47 -14.77
C SER A 91 -3.56 -3.62 -14.32
N VAL A 92 -2.67 -2.89 -14.99
CA VAL A 92 -1.24 -2.84 -14.67
C VAL A 92 -1.01 -2.11 -13.34
N PRO A 93 0.17 -2.32 -12.68
CA PRO A 93 0.42 -1.74 -11.36
C PRO A 93 0.87 -0.27 -11.44
N HIS A 94 0.11 0.55 -12.14
CA HIS A 94 0.35 1.99 -12.25
C HIS A 94 -0.78 2.76 -11.58
N PRO A 95 -0.49 3.90 -10.91
CA PRO A 95 -1.53 4.68 -10.27
C PRO A 95 -2.61 5.12 -11.27
N SER A 96 -3.88 4.88 -10.91
CA SER A 96 -5.03 5.39 -11.66
C SER A 96 -5.16 6.90 -11.42
N SER A 97 -6.05 7.55 -12.17
CA SER A 97 -6.36 8.98 -11.95
C SER A 97 -6.90 9.22 -10.54
N THR A 98 -7.73 8.30 -10.04
CA THR A 98 -8.26 8.36 -8.68
C THR A 98 -7.16 8.16 -7.66
N ASP A 99 -6.26 7.17 -7.89
CA ASP A 99 -5.10 6.94 -7.02
C ASP A 99 -4.27 8.21 -6.87
N LYS A 100 -3.96 8.88 -7.97
CA LYS A 100 -3.12 10.09 -7.97
C LYS A 100 -3.69 11.20 -7.11
N LYS A 101 -5.01 11.37 -7.11
CA LYS A 101 -5.68 12.39 -6.28
C LYS A 101 -5.46 12.10 -4.79
N TYR A 102 -5.59 10.84 -4.38
CA TYR A 102 -5.41 10.46 -2.97
C TYR A 102 -3.94 10.43 -2.56
N MET A 103 -3.04 10.07 -3.49
CA MET A 103 -1.60 10.11 -3.23
C MET A 103 -1.11 11.52 -2.94
N GLU A 104 -1.68 12.51 -3.61
CA GLU A 104 -1.33 13.91 -3.42
C GLU A 104 -1.63 14.39 -1.99
N ILE A 105 -2.74 13.95 -1.40
CA ILE A 105 -3.11 14.30 -0.03
C ILE A 105 -2.60 13.30 1.02
N ASN A 106 -2.07 12.16 0.59
CA ASN A 106 -1.46 11.15 1.45
C ASN A 106 -0.06 10.84 0.93
N PRO A 107 0.92 11.72 1.18
CA PRO A 107 2.26 11.62 0.58
C PRO A 107 3.15 10.59 1.30
N ILE A 108 2.67 9.38 1.41
CA ILE A 108 3.40 8.21 1.88
C ILE A 108 3.49 7.22 0.72
N PRO A 109 4.34 6.19 0.79
CA PRO A 109 4.41 5.19 -0.27
C PRO A 109 3.08 4.49 -0.50
N TRP A 110 2.72 4.34 -1.77
CA TRP A 110 1.57 3.57 -2.23
C TRP A 110 2.09 2.37 -2.99
N VAL A 111 1.72 1.18 -2.53
CA VAL A 111 2.17 -0.08 -3.12
C VAL A 111 1.01 -0.70 -3.87
N ILE A 112 1.21 -0.99 -5.14
CA ILE A 112 0.18 -1.54 -6.03
C ILE A 112 0.63 -2.91 -6.52
N PHE A 113 -0.24 -3.91 -6.35
CA PHE A 113 -0.03 -5.24 -6.91
C PHE A 113 -1.00 -5.47 -8.06
N SER A 114 -0.46 -5.87 -9.23
CA SER A 114 -1.28 -6.22 -10.39
C SER A 114 -1.48 -7.72 -10.44
N ASN A 115 -2.75 -8.17 -10.40
CA ASN A 115 -3.08 -9.58 -10.54
C ASN A 115 -2.83 -10.10 -11.96
N ILE A 116 -2.88 -9.22 -12.97
CA ILE A 116 -2.63 -9.64 -14.36
C ILE A 116 -1.14 -9.76 -14.68
N ASN A 117 -0.30 -8.95 -14.05
CA ASN A 117 1.16 -8.94 -14.28
C ASN A 117 1.94 -9.71 -13.20
N ASP A 118 1.30 -10.05 -12.08
CA ASP A 118 1.96 -10.65 -10.90
C ASP A 118 3.15 -9.80 -10.46
N GLU A 119 2.94 -8.47 -10.34
CA GLU A 119 4.00 -7.50 -10.12
C GLU A 119 3.60 -6.47 -9.08
N PHE A 120 4.54 -6.16 -8.17
CA PHE A 120 4.43 -5.07 -7.19
C PHE A 120 5.21 -3.86 -7.67
N LYS A 121 4.60 -2.69 -7.57
CA LYS A 121 5.30 -1.41 -7.76
C LYS A 121 4.91 -0.45 -6.65
N ALA A 122 5.82 0.44 -6.30
CA ALA A 122 5.58 1.43 -5.26
C ALA A 122 5.85 2.83 -5.79
N TYR A 123 5.06 3.78 -5.29
CA TYR A 123 5.10 5.16 -5.73
C TYR A 123 4.90 6.09 -4.55
N ILE A 124 5.40 7.32 -4.67
CA ILE A 124 5.13 8.39 -3.71
C ILE A 124 4.89 9.68 -4.47
N TYR A 125 4.04 10.55 -3.93
CA TYR A 125 3.83 11.87 -4.48
C TYR A 125 4.78 12.86 -3.82
N ASN A 126 5.63 13.50 -4.63
CA ASN A 126 6.55 14.55 -4.20
C ASN A 126 6.75 15.49 -5.39
N SER A 127 5.87 16.50 -5.51
CA SER A 127 5.78 17.38 -6.68
C SER A 127 5.57 16.62 -7.99
N GLY A 128 4.91 15.48 -7.91
CA GLY A 128 4.65 14.56 -9.00
C GLY A 128 4.78 13.12 -8.50
N ILE A 129 4.37 12.18 -9.32
CA ILE A 129 4.45 10.76 -8.97
C ILE A 129 5.86 10.25 -9.22
N ILE A 130 6.48 9.68 -8.19
CA ILE A 130 7.83 9.11 -8.24
C ILE A 130 7.73 7.63 -7.89
N GLN A 131 8.28 6.78 -8.76
CA GLN A 131 8.37 5.35 -8.48
C GLN A 131 9.55 5.09 -7.56
N ILE A 132 9.33 4.23 -6.54
CA ILE A 132 10.41 3.80 -5.64
C ILE A 132 10.56 2.29 -5.72
N PRO A 133 11.81 1.76 -5.61
CA PRO A 133 12.05 0.32 -5.69
C PRO A 133 11.36 -0.44 -4.55
N VAL A 134 10.81 -1.60 -4.89
CA VAL A 134 10.28 -2.57 -3.92
C VAL A 134 11.35 -3.65 -3.77
N LYS A 135 11.83 -3.86 -2.55
CA LYS A 135 12.82 -4.89 -2.23
C LYS A 135 12.21 -5.93 -1.32
N VAL A 136 12.57 -7.18 -1.57
CA VAL A 136 12.08 -8.33 -0.78
C VAL A 136 13.31 -9.03 -0.18
N LEU A 137 13.32 -9.16 1.12
CA LEU A 137 14.43 -9.79 1.84
C LEU A 137 14.09 -11.20 2.30
#